data_c0dcb5c6df604feff6e23d8304fe548d
#
_entry.id   c0dcb5c6df604feff6e23d8304fe548d
#
_cell.length_a   1.000
_cell.length_b   1.000
_cell.length_c   1.000
_cell.angle_alpha   90.00
_cell.angle_beta   90.00
_cell.angle_gamma   90.00
#
_symmetry.space_group_name_H-M   'P 1'
#
loop_
_entity.id
_entity.type
_entity.pdbx_description
1 polymer ?
#
loop_
_entity_poly.entity_id
_entity_poly.type
_entity_poly.pdbx_seq_one_letter_code
_entity_poly.pdbx_strand_id
1 'polypeptide(L)'
;AIGDLHGDHAAFRAIVEAAGLVDGNGAWIGGYSILVQTGDVPDRGPDTLLILRDLIRLQGEAALAGGAVIPLIGNHEAMNVVGDLRYVHEGEFAAFRTEGSDRARRQFYRDNQDLIERAYRRMQADLSEDQIRRLWLRNTPLGGAELLDAFGPDGEIGQWLARNRAVALIDGTLFAHGGVSELYARLPIAEINSRVATAIVRRDNGPDSILFDPMGPLWYRGYFLRGPEDDLSLLPPEDARPEVDIVLAAYGADRMVVGHTPSLGGIRILLDGRLIGIDTGISAHYGGVRSYLEIRGDTVVAHIVGEGDP
;
A
#
# COMPACT_ATOMS: atom_id res chain seq x y z
N ALA A 1 3.18 -13.24 5.58
CA ALA A 1 2.85 -11.85 5.23
C ALA A 1 4.07 -11.16 4.65
N ILE A 2 3.86 -10.18 3.79
CA ILE A 2 4.90 -9.39 3.12
C ILE A 2 4.59 -7.91 3.33
N GLY A 3 5.62 -7.10 3.61
CA GLY A 3 5.53 -5.65 3.77
C GLY A 3 5.48 -4.88 2.46
N ASP A 4 5.89 -3.63 2.54
CA ASP A 4 5.84 -2.63 1.47
C ASP A 4 6.78 -3.03 0.31
N LEU A 5 6.24 -3.06 -0.92
CA LEU A 5 6.94 -3.56 -2.11
C LEU A 5 7.49 -2.46 -3.00
N HIS A 6 6.81 -1.33 -3.05
CA HIS A 6 7.24 -0.14 -3.77
C HIS A 6 7.83 -0.43 -5.17
N GLY A 7 7.05 -1.09 -6.01
CA GLY A 7 7.38 -1.35 -7.40
C GLY A 7 8.60 -2.25 -7.65
N ASP A 8 9.06 -3.04 -6.66
CA ASP A 8 10.14 -4.03 -6.85
C ASP A 8 9.56 -5.43 -7.09
N HIS A 9 9.22 -5.72 -8.35
CA HIS A 9 8.66 -7.01 -8.76
C HIS A 9 9.66 -8.16 -8.57
N ALA A 10 10.95 -7.93 -8.79
CA ALA A 10 11.97 -8.96 -8.61
C ALA A 10 12.07 -9.39 -7.15
N ALA A 11 12.01 -8.43 -6.22
CA ALA A 11 11.97 -8.74 -4.79
C ALA A 11 10.68 -9.48 -4.40
N PHE A 12 9.52 -9.03 -4.89
CA PHE A 12 8.25 -9.73 -4.66
C PHE A 12 8.32 -11.19 -5.11
N ARG A 13 8.79 -11.45 -6.34
CA ARG A 13 8.93 -12.79 -6.89
C ARG A 13 9.84 -13.67 -6.05
N ALA A 14 11.04 -13.18 -5.70
CA ALA A 14 11.98 -13.92 -4.86
C ALA A 14 11.37 -14.29 -3.50
N ILE A 15 10.62 -13.36 -2.88
CA ILE A 15 9.98 -13.60 -1.59
C ILE A 15 8.89 -14.66 -1.68
N VAL A 16 7.98 -14.59 -2.66
CA VAL A 16 6.87 -15.56 -2.75
C VAL A 16 7.34 -16.95 -3.19
N GLU A 17 8.45 -17.06 -3.95
CA GLU A 17 9.13 -18.32 -4.27
C GLU A 17 9.80 -18.92 -3.02
N ALA A 18 10.60 -18.13 -2.30
CA ALA A 18 11.26 -18.58 -1.06
C ALA A 18 10.25 -18.97 0.03
N ALA A 19 9.09 -18.30 0.07
CA ALA A 19 7.99 -18.68 0.96
C ALA A 19 7.24 -19.97 0.52
N GLY A 20 7.59 -20.56 -0.64
CA GLY A 20 6.91 -21.74 -1.17
C GLY A 20 5.45 -21.49 -1.60
N LEU A 21 5.11 -20.25 -1.94
CA LEU A 21 3.76 -19.87 -2.35
C LEU A 21 3.56 -19.97 -3.85
N VAL A 22 4.62 -19.78 -4.64
CA VAL A 22 4.61 -19.93 -6.10
C VAL A 22 5.76 -20.80 -6.57
N ASP A 23 5.61 -21.41 -7.75
CA ASP A 23 6.70 -22.10 -8.43
C ASP A 23 7.60 -21.13 -9.23
N GLY A 24 8.68 -21.62 -9.85
CA GLY A 24 9.59 -20.82 -10.68
C GLY A 24 8.93 -20.12 -11.89
N ASN A 25 7.71 -20.53 -12.29
CA ASN A 25 6.91 -19.88 -13.32
C ASN A 25 5.94 -18.84 -12.72
N GLY A 26 5.83 -18.75 -11.38
CA GLY A 26 4.96 -17.87 -10.65
C GLY A 26 3.53 -18.37 -10.48
N ALA A 27 3.24 -19.63 -10.74
CA ALA A 27 1.94 -20.24 -10.49
C ALA A 27 1.80 -20.57 -8.99
N TRP A 28 0.60 -20.43 -8.44
CA TRP A 28 0.33 -20.72 -7.03
C TRP A 28 0.52 -22.20 -6.69
N ILE A 29 1.38 -22.48 -5.73
CA ILE A 29 1.60 -23.82 -5.16
C ILE A 29 1.38 -23.85 -3.64
N GLY A 30 1.02 -22.72 -3.04
CA GLY A 30 0.86 -22.56 -1.58
C GLY A 30 -0.31 -23.33 -0.96
N GLY A 31 -1.13 -24.03 -1.77
CA GLY A 31 -2.28 -24.81 -1.26
C GLY A 31 -3.22 -23.94 -0.42
N TYR A 32 -3.49 -24.34 0.81
CA TYR A 32 -4.37 -23.63 1.75
C TYR A 32 -3.72 -22.42 2.44
N SER A 33 -2.50 -22.04 2.09
CA SER A 33 -1.81 -20.89 2.68
C SER A 33 -2.55 -19.58 2.40
N ILE A 34 -2.43 -18.62 3.31
CA ILE A 34 -2.94 -17.27 3.16
C ILE A 34 -1.74 -16.32 3.04
N LEU A 35 -1.63 -15.64 1.90
CA LEU A 35 -0.68 -14.55 1.73
C LEU A 35 -1.36 -13.22 2.07
N VAL A 36 -0.84 -12.49 3.05
CA VAL A 36 -1.21 -11.08 3.30
C VAL A 36 -0.09 -10.18 2.81
N GLN A 37 -0.42 -9.21 1.96
CA GLN A 37 0.48 -8.13 1.57
C GLN A 37 -0.07 -6.84 2.18
N THR A 38 0.75 -6.10 2.95
CA THR A 38 0.26 -5.06 3.84
C THR A 38 0.08 -3.68 3.21
N GLY A 39 0.01 -3.57 1.89
CA GLY A 39 -0.13 -2.29 1.17
C GLY A 39 1.20 -1.71 0.71
N ASP A 40 1.16 -0.55 0.07
CA ASP A 40 2.30 0.12 -0.55
C ASP A 40 2.99 -0.75 -1.61
N VAL A 41 2.17 -1.23 -2.56
CA VAL A 41 2.65 -1.86 -3.79
C VAL A 41 3.23 -0.83 -4.75
N PRO A 42 2.60 0.36 -4.98
CA PRO A 42 3.06 1.32 -5.96
C PRO A 42 4.15 2.25 -5.45
N ASP A 43 4.65 3.04 -6.38
CA ASP A 43 5.63 4.11 -6.19
C ASP A 43 7.06 3.63 -5.93
N ARG A 44 8.04 4.56 -6.06
CA ARG A 44 9.46 4.37 -5.76
C ARG A 44 10.20 3.45 -6.74
N GLY A 45 9.59 2.37 -7.21
CA GLY A 45 10.15 1.42 -8.16
C GLY A 45 9.35 1.33 -9.46
N PRO A 46 9.92 0.70 -10.52
CA PRO A 46 9.34 0.77 -11.86
C PRO A 46 8.21 -0.23 -12.14
N ASP A 47 8.07 -1.29 -11.34
CA ASP A 47 7.36 -2.50 -11.76
C ASP A 47 6.01 -2.70 -11.03
N THR A 48 5.40 -1.63 -10.51
CA THR A 48 4.09 -1.64 -9.84
C THR A 48 3.05 -2.44 -10.61
N LEU A 49 2.91 -2.18 -11.92
CA LEU A 49 1.91 -2.85 -12.75
C LEU A 49 2.11 -4.37 -12.84
N LEU A 50 3.36 -4.85 -12.79
CA LEU A 50 3.66 -6.28 -12.79
C LEU A 50 3.23 -6.92 -11.47
N ILE A 51 3.52 -6.28 -10.34
CA ILE A 51 3.12 -6.77 -9.01
C ILE A 51 1.60 -6.81 -8.89
N LEU A 52 0.90 -5.74 -9.31
CA LEU A 52 -0.57 -5.68 -9.25
C LEU A 52 -1.20 -6.81 -10.08
N ARG A 53 -0.70 -7.06 -11.28
CA ARG A 53 -1.16 -8.17 -12.14
C ARG A 53 -0.93 -9.53 -11.50
N ASP A 54 0.24 -9.74 -10.89
CA ASP A 54 0.52 -10.97 -10.17
C ASP A 54 -0.41 -11.15 -8.96
N LEU A 55 -0.63 -10.12 -8.14
CA LEU A 55 -1.54 -10.18 -7.00
C LEU A 55 -2.97 -10.51 -7.43
N ILE A 56 -3.49 -9.85 -8.48
CA ILE A 56 -4.83 -10.11 -9.02
C ILE A 56 -4.94 -11.56 -9.52
N ARG A 57 -3.96 -12.05 -10.26
CA ARG A 57 -3.91 -13.43 -10.76
C ARG A 57 -3.83 -14.43 -9.60
N LEU A 58 -2.92 -14.21 -8.66
CA LEU A 58 -2.69 -15.08 -7.51
C LEU A 58 -3.90 -15.14 -6.58
N GLN A 59 -4.72 -14.08 -6.46
CA GLN A 59 -5.99 -14.14 -5.74
C GLN A 59 -6.92 -15.22 -6.31
N GLY A 60 -7.02 -15.30 -7.64
CA GLY A 60 -7.83 -16.34 -8.31
C GLY A 60 -7.26 -17.74 -8.17
N GLU A 61 -5.94 -17.88 -8.37
CA GLU A 61 -5.26 -19.18 -8.29
C GLU A 61 -5.28 -19.76 -6.85
N ALA A 62 -5.00 -18.93 -5.84
CA ALA A 62 -5.05 -19.33 -4.45
C ALA A 62 -6.46 -19.76 -4.03
N ALA A 63 -7.48 -19.01 -4.43
CA ALA A 63 -8.87 -19.36 -4.12
C ALA A 63 -9.28 -20.73 -4.70
N LEU A 64 -8.83 -21.05 -5.92
CA LEU A 64 -9.07 -22.36 -6.54
C LEU A 64 -8.35 -23.50 -5.79
N ALA A 65 -7.21 -23.22 -5.16
CA ALA A 65 -6.47 -24.18 -4.36
C ALA A 65 -6.94 -24.27 -2.89
N GLY A 66 -7.92 -23.45 -2.48
CA GLY A 66 -8.43 -23.38 -1.11
C GLY A 66 -7.66 -22.44 -0.18
N GLY A 67 -6.66 -21.71 -0.71
CA GLY A 67 -5.92 -20.65 -0.03
C GLY A 67 -6.49 -19.26 -0.30
N ALA A 68 -5.70 -18.23 0.03
CA ALA A 68 -6.09 -16.84 -0.26
C ALA A 68 -4.88 -15.93 -0.46
N VAL A 69 -5.04 -14.89 -1.26
CA VAL A 69 -4.13 -13.73 -1.32
C VAL A 69 -4.93 -12.49 -0.94
N ILE A 70 -4.51 -11.79 0.08
CA ILE A 70 -5.19 -10.65 0.70
C ILE A 70 -4.27 -9.43 0.66
N PRO A 71 -4.29 -8.67 -0.45
CA PRO A 71 -3.62 -7.38 -0.48
C PRO A 71 -4.40 -6.36 0.34
N LEU A 72 -3.73 -5.65 1.20
CA LEU A 72 -4.30 -4.51 1.91
C LEU A 72 -4.04 -3.22 1.12
N ILE A 73 -4.73 -2.16 1.52
CA ILE A 73 -4.55 -0.82 0.97
C ILE A 73 -3.55 -0.09 1.86
N GLY A 74 -2.50 0.45 1.27
CA GLY A 74 -1.57 1.38 1.90
C GLY A 74 -1.84 2.83 1.51
N ASN A 75 -1.02 3.73 2.02
CA ASN A 75 -1.18 5.16 1.72
C ASN A 75 -0.73 5.50 0.28
N HIS A 76 0.19 4.76 -0.31
CA HIS A 76 0.60 4.98 -1.70
C HIS A 76 -0.49 4.56 -2.69
N GLU A 77 -1.27 3.50 -2.44
CA GLU A 77 -2.48 3.23 -3.22
C GLU A 77 -3.48 4.39 -3.14
N ALA A 78 -3.73 4.92 -1.93
CA ALA A 78 -4.62 6.05 -1.72
C ALA A 78 -4.14 7.31 -2.46
N MET A 79 -2.84 7.62 -2.42
CA MET A 79 -2.23 8.74 -3.14
C MET A 79 -2.44 8.61 -4.65
N ASN A 80 -2.16 7.44 -5.23
CA ASN A 80 -2.36 7.19 -6.66
C ASN A 80 -3.84 7.32 -7.06
N VAL A 81 -4.76 6.82 -6.25
CA VAL A 81 -6.21 6.95 -6.48
C VAL A 81 -6.65 8.40 -6.58
N VAL A 82 -6.16 9.29 -5.72
CA VAL A 82 -6.53 10.71 -5.78
C VAL A 82 -5.71 11.53 -6.78
N GLY A 83 -4.70 10.91 -7.42
CA GLY A 83 -3.83 11.55 -8.40
C GLY A 83 -2.64 12.31 -7.81
N ASP A 84 -2.24 12.00 -6.59
CA ASP A 84 -1.00 12.48 -6.01
C ASP A 84 0.17 11.58 -6.43
N LEU A 85 0.81 11.93 -7.54
CA LEU A 85 1.82 11.13 -8.22
C LEU A 85 3.26 11.51 -7.86
N ARG A 86 3.47 12.21 -6.73
CA ARG A 86 4.80 12.74 -6.36
C ARG A 86 5.88 11.69 -6.14
N TYR A 87 5.48 10.45 -5.89
CA TYR A 87 6.39 9.33 -5.63
C TYR A 87 6.43 8.28 -6.75
N VAL A 88 5.62 8.48 -7.79
CA VAL A 88 5.56 7.56 -8.94
C VAL A 88 6.89 7.56 -9.68
N HIS A 89 7.45 6.39 -9.88
CA HIS A 89 8.70 6.20 -10.61
C HIS A 89 8.47 6.37 -12.12
N GLU A 90 9.47 6.87 -12.87
CA GLU A 90 9.37 7.06 -14.32
C GLU A 90 9.05 5.78 -15.09
N GLY A 91 9.52 4.62 -14.60
CA GLY A 91 9.21 3.31 -15.14
C GLY A 91 7.73 2.94 -15.04
N GLU A 92 7.03 3.39 -13.99
CA GLU A 92 5.59 3.19 -13.87
C GLU A 92 4.84 3.91 -14.98
N PHE A 93 5.15 5.19 -15.24
CA PHE A 93 4.57 5.90 -16.38
C PHE A 93 4.87 5.18 -17.70
N ALA A 94 6.10 4.68 -17.86
CA ALA A 94 6.48 3.92 -19.05
C ALA A 94 5.68 2.62 -19.21
N ALA A 95 5.34 1.93 -18.11
CA ALA A 95 4.55 0.70 -18.12
C ALA A 95 3.10 0.92 -18.59
N PHE A 96 2.53 2.12 -18.35
CA PHE A 96 1.20 2.51 -18.81
C PHE A 96 1.22 3.16 -20.20
N ARG A 97 2.39 3.45 -20.77
CA ARG A 97 2.50 4.15 -22.05
C ARG A 97 2.05 3.29 -23.22
N THR A 98 1.26 3.92 -24.12
CA THR A 98 0.82 3.38 -25.40
C THR A 98 1.21 4.30 -26.55
N GLU A 99 1.02 3.89 -27.80
CA GLU A 99 1.17 4.79 -28.95
C GLU A 99 0.20 5.98 -28.92
N GLY A 100 -0.94 5.83 -28.21
CA GLY A 100 -1.96 6.85 -28.02
C GLY A 100 -1.73 7.83 -26.88
N SER A 101 -0.67 7.69 -26.07
CA SER A 101 -0.50 8.41 -24.79
C SER A 101 -0.48 9.94 -24.93
N ASP A 102 0.09 10.50 -25.99
CA ASP A 102 0.05 11.96 -26.18
C ASP A 102 -1.40 12.45 -26.42
N ARG A 103 -2.19 11.68 -27.15
CA ARG A 103 -3.62 11.98 -27.37
C ARG A 103 -4.41 11.77 -26.07
N ALA A 104 -4.18 10.69 -25.35
CA ALA A 104 -4.84 10.39 -24.08
C ALA A 104 -4.56 11.50 -23.06
N ARG A 105 -3.30 11.93 -22.89
CA ARG A 105 -2.89 13.02 -22.02
C ARG A 105 -3.61 14.33 -22.33
N ARG A 106 -3.71 14.72 -23.61
CA ARG A 106 -4.43 15.92 -24.02
C ARG A 106 -5.94 15.81 -23.81
N GLN A 107 -6.50 14.60 -23.98
CA GLN A 107 -7.91 14.35 -23.71
C GLN A 107 -8.20 14.45 -22.21
N PHE A 108 -7.39 13.77 -21.39
CA PHE A 108 -7.50 13.83 -19.92
C PHE A 108 -7.48 15.27 -19.40
N TYR A 109 -6.58 16.12 -19.95
CA TYR A 109 -6.57 17.55 -19.60
C TYR A 109 -7.90 18.23 -19.90
N ARG A 110 -8.47 18.00 -21.11
CA ARG A 110 -9.75 18.63 -21.49
C ARG A 110 -10.91 18.19 -20.61
N ASP A 111 -10.97 16.90 -20.31
CA ASP A 111 -12.06 16.32 -19.55
C ASP A 111 -12.02 16.72 -18.06
N ASN A 112 -10.83 17.06 -17.57
CA ASN A 112 -10.58 17.44 -16.17
C ASN A 112 -10.10 18.91 -16.02
N GLN A 113 -10.30 19.76 -17.04
CA GLN A 113 -9.70 21.10 -17.08
C GLN A 113 -10.01 21.92 -15.83
N ASP A 114 -11.27 22.02 -15.44
CA ASP A 114 -11.69 22.81 -14.28
C ASP A 114 -11.04 22.34 -12.96
N LEU A 115 -10.87 21.03 -12.80
CA LEU A 115 -10.25 20.44 -11.62
C LEU A 115 -8.75 20.76 -11.59
N ILE A 116 -8.07 20.55 -12.72
CA ILE A 116 -6.64 20.83 -12.88
C ILE A 116 -6.36 22.31 -12.66
N GLU A 117 -7.14 23.20 -13.28
CA GLU A 117 -6.95 24.64 -13.14
C GLU A 117 -7.16 25.11 -11.71
N ARG A 118 -8.17 24.61 -11.01
CA ARG A 118 -8.37 24.90 -9.59
C ARG A 118 -7.19 24.44 -8.74
N ALA A 119 -6.63 23.25 -9.01
CA ALA A 119 -5.47 22.73 -8.29
C ALA A 119 -4.23 23.63 -8.49
N TYR A 120 -3.93 24.00 -9.74
CA TYR A 120 -2.79 24.87 -10.03
C TYR A 120 -2.95 26.29 -9.46
N ARG A 121 -4.17 26.88 -9.52
CA ARG A 121 -4.44 28.20 -8.95
C ARG A 121 -4.42 28.25 -7.43
N ARG A 122 -4.64 27.12 -6.72
CA ARG A 122 -4.38 27.04 -5.27
C ARG A 122 -2.90 27.19 -4.93
N MET A 123 -2.03 26.70 -5.80
CA MET A 123 -0.57 26.83 -5.62
C MET A 123 -0.07 28.20 -6.06
N GLN A 124 -0.63 28.73 -7.17
CA GLN A 124 -0.26 30.04 -7.73
C GLN A 124 -1.48 30.66 -8.41
N ALA A 125 -2.08 31.68 -7.76
CA ALA A 125 -3.40 32.22 -8.10
C ALA A 125 -3.45 32.99 -9.44
N ASP A 126 -2.34 33.52 -9.91
CA ASP A 126 -2.22 34.38 -11.09
C ASP A 126 -1.93 33.64 -12.40
N LEU A 127 -1.89 32.30 -12.38
CA LEU A 127 -1.66 31.53 -13.60
C LEU A 127 -2.84 31.63 -14.58
N SER A 128 -2.52 31.96 -15.84
CA SER A 128 -3.50 31.88 -16.93
C SER A 128 -3.76 30.42 -17.35
N GLU A 129 -4.90 30.16 -17.99
CA GLU A 129 -5.26 28.84 -18.50
C GLU A 129 -4.19 28.24 -19.41
N ASP A 130 -3.62 29.05 -20.32
CA ASP A 130 -2.54 28.60 -21.20
C ASP A 130 -1.24 28.26 -20.44
N GLN A 131 -0.94 28.97 -19.36
CA GLN A 131 0.21 28.65 -18.51
C GLN A 131 -0.03 27.34 -17.76
N ILE A 132 -1.21 27.16 -17.17
CA ILE A 132 -1.58 25.92 -16.49
C ILE A 132 -1.52 24.74 -17.44
N ARG A 133 -2.12 24.85 -18.63
CA ARG A 133 -2.07 23.80 -19.65
C ARG A 133 -0.65 23.40 -20.01
N ARG A 134 0.24 24.37 -20.24
CA ARG A 134 1.65 24.08 -20.56
C ARG A 134 2.37 23.43 -19.40
N LEU A 135 2.14 23.89 -18.16
CA LEU A 135 2.70 23.33 -16.95
C LEU A 135 2.24 21.90 -16.75
N TRP A 136 0.94 21.66 -16.86
CA TRP A 136 0.36 20.33 -16.69
C TRP A 136 0.90 19.34 -17.73
N LEU A 137 0.89 19.71 -19.03
CA LEU A 137 1.43 18.86 -20.10
C LEU A 137 2.93 18.55 -19.91
N ARG A 138 3.69 19.48 -19.36
CA ARG A 138 5.11 19.27 -19.05
C ARG A 138 5.30 18.36 -17.84
N ASN A 139 4.47 18.51 -16.82
CA ASN A 139 4.60 17.80 -15.55
C ASN A 139 3.86 16.45 -15.52
N THR A 140 3.08 16.14 -16.56
CA THR A 140 2.41 14.84 -16.70
C THR A 140 3.11 14.03 -17.79
N PRO A 141 3.93 13.03 -17.45
CA PRO A 141 4.62 12.17 -18.41
C PRO A 141 3.65 11.40 -19.33
N LEU A 142 4.15 10.89 -20.47
CA LEU A 142 3.38 9.96 -21.30
C LEU A 142 3.16 8.65 -20.51
N GLY A 143 1.94 8.16 -20.49
CA GLY A 143 1.48 7.08 -19.62
C GLY A 143 0.82 7.57 -18.32
N GLY A 144 1.05 8.84 -17.93
CA GLY A 144 0.47 9.39 -16.71
C GLY A 144 -1.05 9.55 -16.75
N ALA A 145 -1.62 9.85 -17.90
CA ALA A 145 -3.09 9.91 -18.07
C ALA A 145 -3.70 8.51 -17.94
N GLU A 146 -3.07 7.53 -18.57
CA GLU A 146 -3.49 6.11 -18.49
C GLU A 146 -3.36 5.56 -17.06
N LEU A 147 -2.30 5.92 -16.35
CA LEU A 147 -2.14 5.57 -14.93
C LEU A 147 -3.26 6.16 -14.09
N LEU A 148 -3.55 7.46 -14.25
CA LEU A 148 -4.64 8.14 -13.54
C LEU A 148 -6.02 7.54 -13.85
N ASP A 149 -6.24 7.11 -15.09
CA ASP A 149 -7.47 6.42 -15.50
C ASP A 149 -7.54 5.03 -14.88
N ALA A 150 -6.42 4.27 -14.88
CA ALA A 150 -6.37 2.93 -14.31
C ALA A 150 -6.61 2.89 -12.79
N PHE A 151 -6.08 3.88 -12.05
CA PHE A 151 -6.33 4.04 -10.61
C PHE A 151 -7.64 4.79 -10.30
N GLY A 152 -8.32 5.32 -11.32
CA GLY A 152 -9.60 5.99 -11.20
C GLY A 152 -10.75 5.02 -10.82
N PRO A 153 -11.94 5.54 -10.44
CA PRO A 153 -13.06 4.73 -9.96
C PRO A 153 -13.62 3.76 -11.01
N ASP A 154 -13.46 4.09 -12.29
CA ASP A 154 -13.89 3.24 -13.41
C ASP A 154 -12.74 2.41 -13.99
N GLY A 155 -11.51 2.62 -13.53
CA GLY A 155 -10.32 1.90 -13.94
C GLY A 155 -10.19 0.52 -13.27
N GLU A 156 -9.47 -0.38 -13.92
CA GLU A 156 -9.30 -1.76 -13.44
C GLU A 156 -8.67 -1.80 -12.04
N ILE A 157 -7.62 -1.00 -11.83
CA ILE A 157 -6.90 -0.96 -10.54
C ILE A 157 -7.77 -0.30 -9.47
N GLY A 158 -8.39 0.84 -9.76
CA GLY A 158 -9.26 1.52 -8.81
C GLY A 158 -10.44 0.66 -8.35
N GLN A 159 -11.07 -0.07 -9.27
CA GLN A 159 -12.12 -1.03 -8.94
C GLN A 159 -11.63 -2.21 -8.11
N TRP A 160 -10.40 -2.70 -8.38
CA TRP A 160 -9.78 -3.76 -7.60
C TRP A 160 -9.44 -3.26 -6.18
N LEU A 161 -8.84 -2.09 -6.04
CA LEU A 161 -8.54 -1.47 -4.74
C LEU A 161 -9.81 -1.27 -3.90
N ALA A 162 -10.90 -0.81 -4.50
CA ALA A 162 -12.18 -0.62 -3.79
C ALA A 162 -12.75 -1.92 -3.18
N ARG A 163 -12.32 -3.09 -3.63
CA ARG A 163 -12.68 -4.41 -3.07
C ARG A 163 -11.70 -4.93 -2.04
N ASN A 164 -10.49 -4.35 -1.97
CA ASN A 164 -9.47 -4.72 -1.00
C ASN A 164 -9.77 -4.11 0.38
N ARG A 165 -9.12 -4.66 1.40
CA ARG A 165 -9.32 -4.24 2.80
C ARG A 165 -8.22 -3.28 3.22
N ALA A 166 -8.54 -2.37 4.13
CA ALA A 166 -7.53 -1.59 4.85
C ALA A 166 -7.09 -2.31 6.13
N VAL A 167 -8.01 -3.08 6.74
CA VAL A 167 -7.77 -3.85 7.95
C VAL A 167 -8.33 -5.26 7.79
N ALA A 168 -7.57 -6.27 8.18
CA ALA A 168 -8.00 -7.68 8.17
C ALA A 168 -7.68 -8.35 9.50
N LEU A 169 -8.61 -9.15 10.01
CA LEU A 169 -8.39 -10.06 11.14
C LEU A 169 -8.43 -11.50 10.61
N ILE A 170 -7.33 -12.22 10.77
CA ILE A 170 -7.14 -13.58 10.25
C ILE A 170 -6.47 -14.41 11.34
N ASP A 171 -7.12 -15.46 11.78
CA ASP A 171 -6.62 -16.41 12.78
C ASP A 171 -5.94 -15.70 13.99
N GLY A 172 -6.66 -14.77 14.62
CA GLY A 172 -6.18 -14.02 15.77
C GLY A 172 -5.12 -12.94 15.44
N THR A 173 -4.74 -12.77 14.18
CA THR A 173 -3.78 -11.75 13.76
C THR A 173 -4.49 -10.59 13.06
N LEU A 174 -4.31 -9.38 13.57
CA LEU A 174 -4.80 -8.13 13.00
C LEU A 174 -3.75 -7.57 12.04
N PHE A 175 -4.13 -7.36 10.79
CA PHE A 175 -3.26 -6.77 9.76
C PHE A 175 -3.79 -5.40 9.34
N ALA A 176 -2.92 -4.43 9.24
CA ALA A 176 -3.19 -3.11 8.67
C ALA A 176 -1.91 -2.56 8.05
N HIS A 177 -2.01 -1.57 7.16
CA HIS A 177 -0.82 -0.96 6.58
C HIS A 177 -0.05 -0.15 7.63
N GLY A 178 -0.59 0.98 8.10
CA GLY A 178 0.06 1.79 9.14
C GLY A 178 -0.16 1.27 10.54
N GLY A 179 -1.36 0.73 10.78
CA GLY A 179 -1.81 0.23 12.08
C GLY A 179 -3.23 0.70 12.41
N VAL A 180 -3.75 0.27 13.53
CA VAL A 180 -5.06 0.74 14.01
C VAL A 180 -4.85 1.49 15.32
N SER A 181 -5.02 2.81 15.32
CA SER A 181 -4.93 3.60 16.54
C SER A 181 -6.07 3.30 17.52
N GLU A 182 -5.90 3.66 18.79
CA GLU A 182 -6.99 3.57 19.79
C GLU A 182 -8.26 4.29 19.34
N LEU A 183 -8.12 5.39 18.59
CA LEU A 183 -9.26 6.13 18.06
C LEU A 183 -10.08 5.25 17.09
N TYR A 184 -9.41 4.55 16.18
CA TYR A 184 -10.04 3.68 15.18
C TYR A 184 -10.46 2.33 15.76
N ALA A 185 -9.85 1.86 16.84
CA ALA A 185 -10.24 0.63 17.53
C ALA A 185 -11.65 0.69 18.14
N ARG A 186 -12.26 1.86 18.19
CA ARG A 186 -13.68 2.07 18.59
C ARG A 186 -14.67 1.71 17.48
N LEU A 187 -14.21 1.49 16.26
CA LEU A 187 -15.03 1.17 15.11
C LEU A 187 -14.90 -0.33 14.77
N PRO A 188 -15.98 -0.98 14.31
CA PRO A 188 -15.87 -2.31 13.72
C PRO A 188 -14.94 -2.30 12.49
N ILE A 189 -14.16 -3.38 12.29
CA ILE A 189 -13.28 -3.52 11.09
C ILE A 189 -14.08 -3.34 9.79
N ALA A 190 -15.30 -3.87 9.72
CA ALA A 190 -16.17 -3.73 8.55
C ALA A 190 -16.51 -2.27 8.24
N GLU A 191 -16.66 -1.42 9.26
CA GLU A 191 -16.92 0.01 9.09
C GLU A 191 -15.67 0.74 8.58
N ILE A 192 -14.49 0.45 9.15
CA ILE A 192 -13.22 1.01 8.68
C ILE A 192 -13.04 0.68 7.19
N ASN A 193 -13.17 -0.57 6.81
CA ASN A 193 -13.04 -1.02 5.42
C ASN A 193 -14.06 -0.36 4.49
N SER A 194 -15.32 -0.23 4.92
CA SER A 194 -16.37 0.44 4.15
C SER A 194 -16.08 1.93 3.92
N ARG A 195 -15.56 2.64 4.95
CA ARG A 195 -15.16 4.05 4.84
C ARG A 195 -14.01 4.22 3.85
N VAL A 196 -12.97 3.37 3.92
CA VAL A 196 -11.83 3.40 2.99
C VAL A 196 -12.29 3.10 1.57
N ALA A 197 -13.06 2.03 1.35
CA ALA A 197 -13.59 1.68 0.03
C ALA A 197 -14.44 2.82 -0.58
N THR A 198 -15.28 3.45 0.23
CA THR A 198 -16.10 4.60 -0.20
C THR A 198 -15.23 5.79 -0.58
N ALA A 199 -14.20 6.09 0.20
CA ALA A 199 -13.28 7.19 -0.07
C ALA A 199 -12.44 6.95 -1.33
N ILE A 200 -12.02 5.70 -1.60
CA ILE A 200 -11.36 5.29 -2.85
C ILE A 200 -12.27 5.54 -4.05
N VAL A 201 -13.51 5.03 -4.03
CA VAL A 201 -14.47 5.21 -5.13
C VAL A 201 -14.76 6.69 -5.39
N ARG A 202 -14.81 7.51 -4.35
CA ARG A 202 -15.04 8.97 -4.47
C ARG A 202 -13.78 9.77 -4.78
N ARG A 203 -12.60 9.15 -4.75
CA ARG A 203 -11.31 9.85 -4.81
C ARG A 203 -11.25 10.98 -3.80
N ASP A 204 -11.65 10.67 -2.57
CA ASP A 204 -11.81 11.67 -1.51
C ASP A 204 -10.45 12.17 -1.03
N ASN A 205 -10.11 13.40 -1.37
CA ASN A 205 -8.89 14.10 -0.98
C ASN A 205 -9.18 15.29 -0.05
N GLY A 206 -10.34 15.28 0.60
CA GLY A 206 -10.71 16.31 1.60
C GLY A 206 -9.85 16.25 2.86
N PRO A 207 -9.86 17.32 3.67
CA PRO A 207 -9.07 17.38 4.90
C PRO A 207 -9.48 16.35 5.97
N ASP A 208 -10.71 15.86 5.90
CA ASP A 208 -11.27 14.87 6.83
C ASP A 208 -11.34 13.46 6.23
N SER A 209 -10.66 13.25 5.07
CA SER A 209 -10.67 11.96 4.39
C SER A 209 -9.90 10.90 5.18
N ILE A 210 -10.51 9.73 5.39
CA ILE A 210 -9.84 8.58 6.01
C ILE A 210 -8.60 8.14 5.23
N LEU A 211 -8.49 8.48 3.93
CA LEU A 211 -7.33 8.16 3.10
C LEU A 211 -6.07 8.91 3.52
N PHE A 212 -6.21 10.05 4.25
CA PHE A 212 -5.11 10.92 4.66
C PHE A 212 -5.10 11.21 6.16
N ASP A 213 -5.97 10.58 6.94
CA ASP A 213 -5.99 10.74 8.38
C ASP A 213 -4.72 10.12 9.01
N PRO A 214 -3.85 10.90 9.67
CA PRO A 214 -2.64 10.39 10.31
C PRO A 214 -2.92 9.40 11.45
N MET A 215 -4.13 9.41 12.02
CA MET A 215 -4.59 8.43 13.01
C MET A 215 -5.26 7.21 12.35
N GLY A 216 -5.48 7.25 11.04
CA GLY A 216 -6.17 6.22 10.26
C GLY A 216 -5.26 5.05 9.88
N PRO A 217 -5.86 3.94 9.40
CA PRO A 217 -5.16 2.67 9.21
C PRO A 217 -4.08 2.71 8.13
N LEU A 218 -4.07 3.74 7.27
CA LEU A 218 -3.11 3.86 6.18
C LEU A 218 -1.86 4.68 6.55
N TRP A 219 -1.94 5.54 7.57
CA TRP A 219 -0.85 6.48 7.92
C TRP A 219 -0.34 6.34 9.33
N TYR A 220 -0.99 5.58 10.19
CA TYR A 220 -0.67 5.54 11.60
C TYR A 220 0.75 5.00 11.85
N ARG A 221 1.56 5.79 12.59
CA ARG A 221 2.95 5.43 12.97
C ARG A 221 3.16 5.38 14.49
N GLY A 222 2.11 5.62 15.27
CA GLY A 222 2.20 5.85 16.71
C GLY A 222 2.73 4.67 17.53
N TYR A 223 2.88 3.50 16.94
CA TYR A 223 3.54 2.35 17.59
C TYR A 223 5.06 2.42 17.55
N PHE A 224 5.63 3.18 16.61
CA PHE A 224 7.07 3.24 16.39
C PHE A 224 7.63 4.65 16.52
N LEU A 225 6.83 5.65 16.18
CA LEU A 225 7.25 7.05 16.11
C LEU A 225 6.24 7.92 16.83
N ARG A 226 6.70 8.77 17.73
CA ARG A 226 5.88 9.81 18.37
C ARG A 226 6.65 11.11 18.45
N GLY A 227 5.92 12.22 18.45
CA GLY A 227 6.45 13.56 18.50
C GLY A 227 5.70 14.51 17.59
N PRO A 228 6.04 15.81 17.59
CA PRO A 228 5.59 16.76 16.59
C PRO A 228 5.97 16.30 15.17
N GLU A 229 5.18 16.66 14.14
CA GLU A 229 5.44 16.27 12.74
C GLU A 229 6.88 16.55 12.27
N ASP A 230 7.50 17.62 12.80
CA ASP A 230 8.85 18.05 12.46
C ASP A 230 9.96 17.36 13.27
N ASP A 231 9.60 16.57 14.28
CA ASP A 231 10.55 15.92 15.18
C ASP A 231 10.02 14.56 15.67
N LEU A 232 9.74 13.65 14.73
CA LEU A 232 9.35 12.29 15.04
C LEU A 232 10.54 11.50 15.58
N SER A 233 10.47 11.07 16.83
CA SER A 233 11.46 10.22 17.47
C SER A 233 10.99 8.77 17.55
N LEU A 234 11.93 7.83 17.57
CA LEU A 234 11.63 6.42 17.81
C LEU A 234 11.02 6.25 19.21
N LEU A 235 9.85 5.63 19.26
CA LEU A 235 9.19 5.26 20.50
C LEU A 235 9.83 3.97 21.05
N PRO A 236 10.23 3.95 22.33
CA PRO A 236 10.56 2.68 22.99
C PRO A 236 9.38 1.70 22.88
N PRO A 237 9.61 0.42 22.49
CA PRO A 237 8.50 -0.52 22.24
C PRO A 237 7.53 -0.64 23.42
N GLU A 238 8.03 -0.62 24.65
CA GLU A 238 7.18 -0.73 25.85
C GLU A 238 6.20 0.44 26.01
N ASP A 239 6.51 1.63 25.49
CA ASP A 239 5.64 2.78 25.53
C ASP A 239 4.43 2.65 24.56
N ALA A 240 4.53 1.77 23.56
CA ALA A 240 3.41 1.43 22.69
C ALA A 240 2.49 0.34 23.29
N ARG A 241 2.96 -0.41 24.30
CA ARG A 241 2.24 -1.55 24.89
C ARG A 241 0.80 -1.23 25.32
N PRO A 242 0.51 -0.14 26.05
CA PRO A 242 -0.86 0.15 26.49
C PRO A 242 -1.83 0.29 25.33
N GLU A 243 -1.42 0.98 24.25
CA GLU A 243 -2.26 1.17 23.07
C GLU A 243 -2.45 -0.12 22.28
N VAL A 244 -1.37 -0.91 22.10
CA VAL A 244 -1.43 -2.22 21.45
C VAL A 244 -2.41 -3.12 22.22
N ASP A 245 -2.34 -3.16 23.55
CA ASP A 245 -3.23 -3.96 24.38
C ASP A 245 -4.71 -3.57 24.22
N ILE A 246 -5.00 -2.28 24.18
CA ILE A 246 -6.36 -1.75 23.94
C ILE A 246 -6.87 -2.20 22.56
N VAL A 247 -6.07 -2.01 21.52
CA VAL A 247 -6.47 -2.33 20.15
C VAL A 247 -6.68 -3.84 19.96
N LEU A 248 -5.76 -4.67 20.46
CA LEU A 248 -5.89 -6.13 20.37
C LEU A 248 -7.11 -6.62 21.14
N ALA A 249 -7.37 -6.08 22.35
CA ALA A 249 -8.55 -6.43 23.11
C ALA A 249 -9.87 -6.03 22.43
N ALA A 250 -9.89 -4.87 21.75
CA ALA A 250 -11.08 -4.39 21.03
C ALA A 250 -11.53 -5.34 19.91
N TYR A 251 -10.56 -6.01 19.26
CA TYR A 251 -10.85 -6.92 18.15
C TYR A 251 -10.73 -8.41 18.50
N GLY A 252 -10.40 -8.74 19.75
CA GLY A 252 -10.12 -10.12 20.15
C GLY A 252 -8.95 -10.73 19.39
N ALA A 253 -7.94 -9.90 19.09
CA ALA A 253 -6.73 -10.32 18.39
C ALA A 253 -5.59 -10.64 19.37
N ASP A 254 -4.74 -11.59 18.99
CA ASP A 254 -3.56 -11.98 19.77
C ASP A 254 -2.36 -11.11 19.45
N ARG A 255 -2.26 -10.66 18.19
CA ARG A 255 -1.15 -9.88 17.65
C ARG A 255 -1.58 -8.94 16.54
N MET A 256 -0.74 -7.96 16.24
CA MET A 256 -0.90 -7.04 15.13
C MET A 256 0.36 -7.02 14.27
N VAL A 257 0.15 -7.06 12.93
CA VAL A 257 1.19 -6.99 11.90
C VAL A 257 0.96 -5.74 11.05
N VAL A 258 2.00 -4.90 10.91
CA VAL A 258 1.91 -3.62 10.20
C VAL A 258 3.12 -3.38 9.29
N GLY A 259 2.92 -2.61 8.23
CA GLY A 259 3.92 -2.08 7.30
C GLY A 259 4.32 -0.63 7.60
N HIS A 260 4.44 0.20 6.54
CA HIS A 260 4.49 1.66 6.55
C HIS A 260 5.68 2.33 7.25
N THR A 261 6.19 1.78 8.32
CA THR A 261 7.30 2.37 9.08
C THR A 261 8.56 1.54 8.89
N PRO A 262 9.45 1.94 7.96
CA PRO A 262 10.55 1.08 7.51
C PRO A 262 11.56 0.80 8.60
N SER A 263 12.05 -0.44 8.60
CA SER A 263 13.16 -0.92 9.42
C SER A 263 14.12 -1.72 8.54
N LEU A 264 15.12 -1.05 7.97
CA LEU A 264 16.01 -1.64 6.96
C LEU A 264 16.81 -2.86 7.47
N GLY A 265 16.90 -3.06 8.78
CA GLY A 265 17.56 -4.21 9.39
C GLY A 265 16.74 -5.50 9.44
N GLY A 266 15.48 -5.48 9.05
CA GLY A 266 14.60 -6.64 9.06
C GLY A 266 13.29 -6.44 9.83
N ILE A 267 12.50 -7.50 9.89
CA ILE A 267 11.22 -7.55 10.61
C ILE A 267 11.43 -7.32 12.10
N ARG A 268 10.62 -6.45 12.69
CA ARG A 268 10.65 -6.16 14.14
C ARG A 268 9.55 -6.95 14.83
N ILE A 269 9.91 -7.94 15.64
CA ILE A 269 8.99 -8.66 16.53
C ILE A 269 9.12 -8.05 17.92
N LEU A 270 8.11 -7.33 18.37
CA LEU A 270 8.10 -6.50 19.56
C LEU A 270 6.98 -6.93 20.52
N LEU A 271 7.10 -6.55 21.80
CA LEU A 271 6.08 -6.78 22.82
C LEU A 271 5.69 -8.27 22.93
N ASP A 272 6.69 -9.15 22.97
CA ASP A 272 6.50 -10.61 23.05
C ASP A 272 5.66 -11.17 21.86
N GLY A 273 5.83 -10.57 20.65
CA GLY A 273 5.13 -10.96 19.43
C GLY A 273 3.76 -10.34 19.25
N ARG A 274 3.33 -9.43 20.11
CA ARG A 274 2.03 -8.75 20.02
C ARG A 274 2.02 -7.63 18.99
N LEU A 275 3.17 -7.01 18.71
CA LEU A 275 3.35 -6.00 17.66
C LEU A 275 4.49 -6.43 16.73
N ILE A 276 4.22 -6.48 15.43
CA ILE A 276 5.18 -6.92 14.42
C ILE A 276 5.19 -5.91 13.28
N GLY A 277 6.34 -5.26 13.09
CA GLY A 277 6.58 -4.36 11.95
C GLY A 277 7.29 -5.10 10.82
N ILE A 278 6.67 -5.18 9.64
CA ILE A 278 7.17 -5.96 8.50
C ILE A 278 7.60 -5.13 7.30
N ASP A 279 7.51 -3.80 7.37
CA ASP A 279 8.15 -2.95 6.37
C ASP A 279 9.66 -2.97 6.62
N THR A 280 10.36 -3.67 5.76
CA THR A 280 11.83 -3.81 5.83
C THR A 280 12.54 -3.01 4.74
N GLY A 281 11.81 -2.11 4.05
CA GLY A 281 12.35 -1.35 2.92
C GLY A 281 12.79 -2.28 1.78
N ILE A 282 11.95 -3.25 1.43
CA ILE A 282 12.24 -4.35 0.47
C ILE A 282 12.75 -3.83 -0.86
N SER A 283 12.19 -2.72 -1.35
CA SER A 283 12.53 -2.23 -2.68
C SER A 283 13.96 -1.71 -2.77
N ALA A 284 14.53 -1.79 -3.98
CA ALA A 284 15.84 -1.24 -4.28
C ALA A 284 15.97 0.27 -3.97
N HIS A 285 14.84 1.00 -3.93
CA HIS A 285 14.81 2.41 -3.54
C HIS A 285 15.28 2.62 -2.09
N TYR A 286 14.85 1.76 -1.17
CA TYR A 286 15.21 1.84 0.25
C TYR A 286 16.48 1.06 0.58
N GLY A 287 16.77 0.00 -0.18
CA GLY A 287 17.96 -0.84 0.01
C GLY A 287 17.96 -1.65 1.29
N GLY A 288 16.77 -1.97 1.81
CA GLY A 288 16.60 -2.84 2.96
C GLY A 288 16.63 -4.33 2.59
N VAL A 289 16.18 -5.18 3.49
CA VAL A 289 16.24 -6.63 3.31
C VAL A 289 14.94 -7.18 2.72
N ARG A 290 15.04 -8.11 1.79
CA ARG A 290 13.90 -8.91 1.31
C ARG A 290 13.50 -9.86 2.43
N SER A 291 12.26 -9.77 2.89
CA SER A 291 11.81 -10.57 4.02
C SER A 291 10.33 -10.89 3.95
N TYR A 292 9.94 -11.95 4.65
CA TYR A 292 8.54 -12.26 4.91
C TYR A 292 8.34 -12.78 6.33
N LEU A 293 7.13 -12.62 6.83
CA LEU A 293 6.69 -13.14 8.12
C LEU A 293 5.88 -14.42 7.89
N GLU A 294 6.28 -15.52 8.50
CA GLU A 294 5.53 -16.76 8.56
C GLU A 294 4.82 -16.86 9.91
N ILE A 295 3.52 -17.19 9.89
CA ILE A 295 2.69 -17.41 11.08
C ILE A 295 2.05 -18.78 10.96
N ARG A 296 2.30 -19.66 11.94
CA ARG A 296 1.69 -20.99 12.08
C ARG A 296 1.15 -21.15 13.50
N GLY A 297 -0.15 -20.91 13.67
CA GLY A 297 -0.74 -20.84 15.01
C GLY A 297 -0.05 -19.77 15.87
N ASP A 298 0.52 -20.16 17.00
CA ASP A 298 1.24 -19.24 17.89
C ASP A 298 2.68 -18.96 17.46
N THR A 299 3.21 -19.75 16.53
CA THR A 299 4.60 -19.60 16.06
C THR A 299 4.69 -18.51 15.01
N VAL A 300 5.62 -17.58 15.23
CA VAL A 300 5.92 -16.46 14.34
C VAL A 300 7.40 -16.51 13.99
N VAL A 301 7.72 -16.54 12.69
CA VAL A 301 9.10 -16.61 12.20
C VAL A 301 9.33 -15.52 11.15
N ALA A 302 10.36 -14.71 11.35
CA ALA A 302 10.83 -13.74 10.35
C ALA A 302 11.88 -14.43 9.47
N HIS A 303 11.67 -14.38 8.17
CA HIS A 303 12.60 -14.91 7.17
C HIS A 303 13.24 -13.78 6.38
N ILE A 304 14.53 -13.91 6.10
CA ILE A 304 15.28 -13.04 5.19
C ILE A 304 15.61 -13.87 3.95
N VAL A 305 15.32 -13.32 2.79
CA VAL A 305 15.61 -13.95 1.49
C VAL A 305 16.91 -13.39 0.95
N GLY A 306 17.93 -14.25 0.82
CA GLY A 306 19.24 -13.88 0.27
C GLY A 306 19.20 -13.67 -1.24
N GLU A 307 20.20 -12.95 -1.79
CA GLU A 307 20.44 -12.97 -3.24
C GLU A 307 20.97 -14.37 -3.61
N GLY A 308 20.12 -15.20 -4.22
CA GLY A 308 20.47 -16.54 -4.68
C GLY A 308 19.88 -17.69 -3.85
N ASP A 309 18.99 -17.45 -2.92
CA ASP A 309 18.12 -18.50 -2.37
C ASP A 309 17.12 -18.92 -3.46
N PRO A 310 17.12 -20.24 -3.80
CA PRO A 310 16.27 -20.76 -4.89
C PRO A 310 14.79 -20.77 -4.53
#